data_86a03719834c7b5155de013968f84d21
#
_entry.id   86a03719834c7b5155de013968f84d21
#
_cell.length_a   1.000
_cell.length_b   1.000
_cell.length_c   1.000
_cell.angle_alpha   90.00
_cell.angle_beta   90.00
_cell.angle_gamma   90.00
#
_symmetry.space_group_name_H-M   'P 1'
#
loop_
_entity.id
_entity.type
_entity.pdbx_description
1 polymer ?
#
loop_
_entity_poly.entity_id
_entity_poly.type
_entity_poly.pdbx_seq_one_letter_code
_entity_poly.pdbx_strand_id
1 'polypeptide(L)'
;MSSPDALERGIHRSSPDGSRIHQGPRLEDYPLHTSEKLRFADTDCNGHISNAVFAVCCQNARMELLRDPRRIPMPVNAQFVIARLEIDFLGEMHWPGQVMIGSRCDHVGRSSLLMTQALFVDGRCAANARSTVVLMDRATRRAAPLPPETTLALRGFCAPPNGNGAPLSHWPRQEE
;
A
#
# COMPACT_ATOMS: atom_id res chain seq x y z
N MET A 1 42.91 -10.99 51.70
CA MET A 1 41.97 -11.67 52.60
C MET A 1 40.59 -11.09 52.38
N SER A 2 39.64 -11.98 52.01
CA SER A 2 38.20 -11.90 52.07
C SER A 2 37.47 -11.12 51.00
N SER A 3 37.00 -11.84 49.98
CA SER A 3 35.69 -11.60 49.33
C SER A 3 34.56 -11.81 50.31
N PRO A 4 33.39 -11.21 50.02
CA PRO A 4 32.29 -12.11 49.72
C PRO A 4 31.39 -11.67 48.55
N ASP A 5 31.13 -12.58 47.76
CA ASP A 5 29.94 -13.10 47.13
C ASP A 5 28.60 -12.49 47.60
N ALA A 6 27.82 -11.92 46.69
CA ALA A 6 26.42 -11.63 46.89
C ALA A 6 25.63 -11.76 45.59
N LEU A 7 25.10 -12.92 45.35
CA LEU A 7 23.81 -13.30 44.75
C LEU A 7 23.05 -12.21 43.97
N GLU A 8 23.19 -12.23 42.67
CA GLU A 8 22.18 -11.76 41.76
C GLU A 8 21.01 -12.74 41.72
N ARG A 9 19.91 -12.37 42.36
CA ARG A 9 18.61 -13.01 42.15
C ARG A 9 17.92 -12.32 41.01
N GLY A 10 17.93 -12.96 39.84
CA GLY A 10 17.15 -12.59 38.68
C GLY A 10 15.65 -12.64 39.02
N ILE A 11 15.01 -11.47 39.03
CA ILE A 11 13.57 -11.37 39.03
C ILE A 11 13.08 -11.48 37.61
N HIS A 12 12.71 -12.66 37.21
CA HIS A 12 11.90 -12.91 36.02
C HIS A 12 10.52 -12.27 36.28
N ARG A 13 10.32 -11.07 35.79
CA ARG A 13 8.97 -10.50 35.61
C ARG A 13 8.42 -10.99 34.28
N SER A 14 7.73 -12.09 34.31
CA SER A 14 6.76 -12.47 33.28
C SER A 14 5.65 -11.45 33.31
N SER A 15 5.54 -10.61 32.29
CA SER A 15 4.40 -9.77 32.05
C SER A 15 3.29 -10.63 31.44
N PRO A 16 2.12 -10.75 32.07
CA PRO A 16 0.97 -11.39 31.48
C PRO A 16 0.14 -10.31 30.82
N ASP A 17 0.52 -9.86 29.66
CA ASP A 17 -0.41 -9.18 28.77
C ASP A 17 -0.08 -9.56 27.33
N GLY A 18 -0.95 -10.43 26.78
CA GLY A 18 -1.00 -10.79 25.39
C GLY A 18 -1.45 -9.61 24.53
N SER A 19 -0.80 -8.45 24.66
CA SER A 19 -0.96 -7.37 23.71
C SER A 19 -0.49 -7.91 22.36
N ARG A 20 -1.44 -8.14 21.44
CA ARG A 20 -1.16 -8.37 20.03
C ARG A 20 -0.31 -7.19 19.59
N ILE A 21 0.98 -7.43 19.44
CA ILE A 21 1.88 -6.50 18.77
C ILE A 21 1.23 -6.30 17.40
N HIS A 22 0.70 -5.11 17.13
CA HIS A 22 0.27 -4.73 15.80
C HIS A 22 1.53 -4.73 14.93
N GLN A 23 1.81 -5.89 14.35
CA GLN A 23 2.80 -5.98 13.31
C GLN A 23 2.28 -5.10 12.17
N GLY A 24 3.09 -4.13 11.73
CA GLY A 24 2.77 -3.29 10.58
C GLY A 24 2.45 -4.13 9.34
N PRO A 25 2.01 -3.52 8.25
CA PRO A 25 1.69 -4.22 7.02
C PRO A 25 2.88 -5.04 6.54
N ARG A 26 2.62 -6.22 6.01
CA ARG A 26 3.62 -7.12 5.44
C ARG A 26 3.35 -7.28 3.96
N LEU A 27 4.39 -7.52 3.15
CA LEU A 27 4.23 -7.65 1.70
C LEU A 27 3.23 -8.76 1.33
N GLU A 28 3.23 -9.86 2.09
CA GLU A 28 2.33 -11.01 1.90
C GLU A 28 0.84 -10.69 2.13
N ASP A 29 0.53 -9.56 2.75
CA ASP A 29 -0.87 -9.12 2.97
C ASP A 29 -1.51 -8.53 1.69
N TYR A 30 -0.74 -8.43 0.62
CA TYR A 30 -1.15 -7.85 -0.66
C TYR A 30 -1.18 -8.90 -1.76
N PRO A 31 -2.28 -9.00 -2.55
CA PRO A 31 -2.38 -9.98 -3.63
C PRO A 31 -1.53 -9.64 -4.86
N LEU A 32 -1.03 -8.41 -4.96
CA LEU A 32 -0.22 -7.95 -6.08
C LEU A 32 1.10 -7.41 -5.57
N HIS A 33 2.17 -7.87 -6.19
CA HIS A 33 3.53 -7.41 -5.90
C HIS A 33 4.16 -6.89 -7.17
N THR A 34 4.75 -5.72 -7.08
CA THR A 34 5.60 -5.12 -8.12
C THR A 34 6.90 -4.63 -7.49
N SER A 35 7.87 -4.27 -8.31
CA SER A 35 9.13 -3.74 -7.80
C SER A 35 9.66 -2.64 -8.69
N GLU A 36 10.30 -1.64 -8.07
CA GLU A 36 10.96 -0.54 -8.74
C GLU A 36 12.42 -0.47 -8.32
N LYS A 37 13.30 -0.28 -9.29
CA LYS A 37 14.70 0.02 -9.02
C LYS A 37 14.86 1.52 -8.82
N LEU A 38 15.37 1.92 -7.66
CA LEU A 38 15.65 3.30 -7.34
C LEU A 38 16.85 3.80 -8.14
N ARG A 39 16.79 5.03 -8.63
CA ARG A 39 17.82 5.68 -9.41
C ARG A 39 18.52 6.75 -8.60
N PHE A 40 19.77 7.05 -8.90
CA PHE A 40 20.47 8.19 -8.30
C PHE A 40 19.70 9.51 -8.48
N ALA A 41 19.09 9.72 -9.66
CA ALA A 41 18.27 10.89 -9.94
C ALA A 41 16.96 10.99 -9.11
N ASP A 42 16.59 9.95 -8.35
CA ASP A 42 15.43 9.95 -7.47
C ASP A 42 15.76 10.52 -6.08
N THR A 43 17.04 10.82 -5.80
CA THR A 43 17.50 11.37 -4.52
C THR A 43 17.27 12.88 -4.43
N ASP A 44 16.94 13.34 -3.24
CA ASP A 44 16.86 14.77 -2.89
C ASP A 44 18.18 15.30 -2.36
N CYS A 45 18.18 16.57 -1.93
CA CYS A 45 19.37 17.24 -1.39
C CYS A 45 19.86 16.65 -0.05
N ASN A 46 19.04 15.85 0.62
CA ASN A 46 19.39 15.19 1.89
C ASN A 46 19.97 13.78 1.66
N GLY A 47 20.04 13.33 0.39
CA GLY A 47 20.49 11.98 0.05
C GLY A 47 19.43 10.89 0.22
N HIS A 48 18.20 11.26 0.51
CA HIS A 48 17.06 10.34 0.60
C HIS A 48 16.29 10.33 -0.71
N ILE A 49 15.54 9.26 -0.96
CA ILE A 49 14.62 9.23 -2.10
C ILE A 49 13.53 10.27 -1.87
N SER A 50 13.36 11.16 -2.88
CA SER A 50 12.38 12.24 -2.83
C SER A 50 10.96 11.72 -2.56
N ASN A 51 10.18 12.44 -1.74
CA ASN A 51 8.78 12.11 -1.43
C ASN A 51 7.91 11.95 -2.69
N ALA A 52 8.21 12.68 -3.76
CA ALA A 52 7.52 12.54 -5.04
C ALA A 52 7.69 11.14 -5.67
N VAL A 53 8.83 10.50 -5.46
CA VAL A 53 9.13 9.16 -6.00
C VAL A 53 8.25 8.09 -5.38
N PHE A 54 7.88 8.22 -4.10
CA PHE A 54 6.90 7.32 -3.47
C PHE A 54 5.58 7.31 -4.23
N ALA A 55 5.09 8.49 -4.64
CA ALA A 55 3.87 8.60 -5.44
C ALA A 55 4.05 7.98 -6.84
N VAL A 56 5.24 8.13 -7.45
CA VAL A 56 5.57 7.51 -8.75
C VAL A 56 5.58 6.00 -8.63
N CYS A 57 6.19 5.42 -7.60
CA CYS A 57 6.17 3.97 -7.35
C CYS A 57 4.74 3.45 -7.22
N CYS A 58 3.90 4.14 -6.43
CA CYS A 58 2.48 3.81 -6.32
C CYS A 58 1.76 3.89 -7.67
N GLN A 59 2.03 4.91 -8.48
CA GLN A 59 1.44 5.06 -9.80
C GLN A 59 1.82 3.91 -10.73
N ASN A 60 3.11 3.59 -10.83
CA ASN A 60 3.61 2.52 -11.70
C ASN A 60 2.98 1.18 -11.33
N ALA A 61 2.97 0.83 -10.05
CA ALA A 61 2.35 -0.39 -9.57
C ALA A 61 0.84 -0.47 -9.92
N ARG A 62 0.09 0.63 -9.79
CA ARG A 62 -1.31 0.68 -10.23
C ARG A 62 -1.45 0.50 -11.74
N MET A 63 -0.55 1.11 -12.51
CA MET A 63 -0.61 1.05 -13.99
C MET A 63 -0.31 -0.35 -14.50
N GLU A 64 0.60 -1.10 -13.89
CA GLU A 64 0.84 -2.50 -14.23
C GLU A 64 -0.41 -3.36 -14.11
N LEU A 65 -1.25 -3.11 -13.11
CA LEU A 65 -2.53 -3.79 -12.96
C LEU A 65 -3.57 -3.25 -13.93
N LEU A 66 -3.87 -1.95 -13.83
CA LEU A 66 -5.06 -1.35 -14.43
C LEU A 66 -4.97 -1.19 -15.95
N ARG A 67 -3.78 -1.26 -16.53
CA ARG A 67 -3.57 -1.18 -17.98
C ARG A 67 -3.27 -2.52 -18.66
N ASP A 68 -3.18 -3.60 -17.91
CA ASP A 68 -3.05 -4.94 -18.52
C ASP A 68 -4.45 -5.45 -18.94
N PRO A 69 -4.77 -5.48 -20.25
CA PRO A 69 -6.10 -5.89 -20.73
C PRO A 69 -6.40 -7.36 -20.47
N ARG A 70 -5.38 -8.18 -20.20
CA ARG A 70 -5.53 -9.60 -19.84
C ARG A 70 -6.03 -9.74 -18.40
N ARG A 71 -5.73 -8.76 -17.56
CA ARG A 71 -6.13 -8.73 -16.14
C ARG A 71 -7.41 -7.92 -15.95
N ILE A 72 -7.47 -6.73 -16.53
CA ILE A 72 -8.58 -5.78 -16.36
C ILE A 72 -9.15 -5.40 -17.73
N PRO A 73 -10.25 -6.04 -18.17
CA PRO A 73 -10.95 -5.66 -19.38
C PRO A 73 -11.45 -4.21 -19.26
N MET A 74 -11.19 -3.40 -20.28
CA MET A 74 -11.58 -1.98 -20.27
C MET A 74 -12.29 -1.57 -21.57
N PRO A 75 -13.32 -0.72 -21.48
CA PRO A 75 -13.91 -0.10 -22.66
C PRO A 75 -12.88 0.75 -23.41
N VAL A 76 -12.92 0.72 -24.74
CA VAL A 76 -12.00 1.46 -25.61
C VAL A 76 -11.99 2.96 -25.32
N ASN A 77 -13.17 3.53 -25.03
CA ASN A 77 -13.36 4.96 -24.79
C ASN A 77 -13.24 5.37 -23.32
N ALA A 78 -12.76 4.49 -22.45
CA ALA A 78 -12.59 4.80 -21.04
C ALA A 78 -11.12 4.73 -20.61
N GLN A 79 -10.85 5.33 -19.47
CA GLN A 79 -9.54 5.27 -18.81
C GLN A 79 -9.68 5.43 -17.31
N PHE A 80 -8.79 4.81 -16.56
CA PHE A 80 -8.68 5.08 -15.12
C PHE A 80 -7.92 6.38 -14.89
N VAL A 81 -8.46 7.21 -14.01
CA VAL A 81 -7.83 8.44 -13.53
C VAL A 81 -7.80 8.44 -12.01
N ILE A 82 -6.76 9.02 -11.45
CA ILE A 82 -6.67 9.17 -9.99
C ILE A 82 -7.46 10.40 -9.56
N ALA A 83 -8.33 10.23 -8.55
CA ALA A 83 -9.09 11.31 -7.93
C ALA A 83 -8.50 11.73 -6.57
N ARG A 84 -7.86 10.78 -5.86
CA ARG A 84 -7.25 11.04 -4.56
C ARG A 84 -6.04 10.14 -4.38
N LEU A 85 -4.98 10.66 -3.77
CA LEU A 85 -3.83 9.92 -3.30
C LEU A 85 -3.44 10.47 -1.94
N GLU A 86 -3.27 9.58 -0.98
CA GLU A 86 -2.76 9.86 0.35
C GLU A 86 -1.59 8.94 0.60
N ILE A 87 -0.52 9.48 1.17
CA ILE A 87 0.69 8.71 1.49
C ILE A 87 1.11 9.06 2.90
N ASP A 88 1.23 8.04 3.74
CA ASP A 88 1.84 8.13 5.06
C ASP A 88 3.28 7.63 4.93
N PHE A 89 4.24 8.52 5.18
CA PHE A 89 5.66 8.19 5.16
C PHE A 89 6.05 7.62 6.51
N LEU A 90 6.54 6.37 6.52
CA LEU A 90 6.88 5.61 7.72
C LEU A 90 8.38 5.40 7.88
N GLY A 91 9.13 5.56 6.81
CA GLY A 91 10.57 5.40 6.77
C GLY A 91 11.19 5.97 5.50
N GLU A 92 12.48 6.14 5.54
CA GLU A 92 13.26 6.65 4.42
C GLU A 92 13.59 5.53 3.43
N MET A 93 13.74 5.90 2.18
CA MET A 93 14.30 5.06 1.13
C MET A 93 15.61 5.71 0.64
N HIS A 94 16.59 4.88 0.28
CA HIS A 94 17.91 5.33 -0.15
C HIS A 94 18.32 4.68 -1.48
N TRP A 95 19.16 5.37 -2.23
CA TRP A 95 19.88 4.83 -3.37
C TRP A 95 21.30 4.40 -2.92
N PRO A 96 21.85 3.28 -3.44
CA PRO A 96 21.21 2.33 -4.34
C PRO A 96 20.23 1.40 -3.60
N GLY A 97 19.14 1.02 -4.28
CA GLY A 97 18.14 0.15 -3.68
C GLY A 97 17.03 -0.27 -4.63
N GLN A 98 16.16 -1.11 -4.10
CA GLN A 98 14.94 -1.55 -4.75
C GLN A 98 13.79 -1.42 -3.75
N VAL A 99 12.64 -0.95 -4.23
CA VAL A 99 11.41 -0.92 -3.44
C VAL A 99 10.45 -1.98 -3.97
N MET A 100 9.90 -2.78 -3.05
CA MET A 100 8.80 -3.70 -3.33
C MET A 100 7.49 -3.00 -3.03
N ILE A 101 6.50 -3.12 -3.90
CA ILE A 101 5.20 -2.50 -3.72
C ILE A 101 4.14 -3.59 -3.65
N GLY A 102 3.49 -3.69 -2.49
CA GLY A 102 2.28 -4.49 -2.33
C GLY A 102 1.06 -3.64 -2.69
N SER A 103 0.14 -4.20 -3.49
CA SER A 103 -1.08 -3.51 -3.89
C SER A 103 -2.30 -4.41 -3.72
N ARG A 104 -3.42 -3.83 -3.27
CA ARG A 104 -4.72 -4.50 -3.21
C ARG A 104 -5.84 -3.53 -3.52
N CYS A 105 -6.95 -4.07 -3.99
CA CYS A 105 -8.20 -3.34 -4.09
C CYS A 105 -8.99 -3.54 -2.78
N ASP A 106 -9.38 -2.46 -2.12
CA ASP A 106 -10.17 -2.55 -0.87
C ASP A 106 -11.67 -2.54 -1.16
N HIS A 107 -12.08 -1.79 -2.20
CA HIS A 107 -13.49 -1.65 -2.57
C HIS A 107 -13.63 -1.34 -4.06
N VAL A 108 -14.65 -1.94 -4.68
CA VAL A 108 -15.06 -1.64 -6.06
C VAL A 108 -16.48 -1.08 -6.02
N GLY A 109 -16.60 0.21 -6.30
CA GLY A 109 -17.86 0.93 -6.37
C GLY A 109 -18.49 0.92 -7.79
N ARG A 110 -19.44 1.82 -8.04
CA ARG A 110 -20.12 1.91 -9.33
C ARG A 110 -19.21 2.40 -10.47
N SER A 111 -18.37 3.41 -10.19
CA SER A 111 -17.49 4.06 -11.17
C SER A 111 -16.07 4.27 -10.66
N SER A 112 -15.77 3.76 -9.47
CA SER A 112 -14.48 3.96 -8.82
C SER A 112 -14.04 2.72 -8.07
N LEU A 113 -12.75 2.68 -7.72
CA LEU A 113 -12.18 1.69 -6.82
C LEU A 113 -11.29 2.39 -5.79
N LEU A 114 -11.25 1.81 -4.60
CA LEU A 114 -10.30 2.19 -3.56
C LEU A 114 -9.16 1.16 -3.56
N MET A 115 -7.95 1.64 -3.54
CA MET A 115 -6.76 0.81 -3.48
C MET A 115 -5.88 1.20 -2.30
N THR A 116 -5.32 0.21 -1.64
CA THR A 116 -4.24 0.37 -0.67
C THR A 116 -2.96 -0.22 -1.24
N GLN A 117 -1.88 0.51 -1.06
CA GLN A 117 -0.53 0.10 -1.44
C GLN A 117 0.42 0.31 -0.27
N ALA A 118 1.43 -0.53 -0.17
CA ALA A 118 2.52 -0.34 0.78
C ALA A 118 3.87 -0.52 0.07
N LEU A 119 4.82 0.31 0.42
CA LEU A 119 6.17 0.32 -0.11
C LEU A 119 7.10 -0.29 0.92
N PHE A 120 7.91 -1.25 0.48
CA PHE A 120 8.82 -2.00 1.36
C PHE A 120 10.24 -1.89 0.85
N VAL A 121 11.16 -1.55 1.74
CA VAL A 121 12.61 -1.58 1.50
C VAL A 121 13.24 -2.47 2.58
N ASP A 122 14.04 -3.43 2.17
CA ASP A 122 14.69 -4.40 3.06
C ASP A 122 13.71 -5.07 4.05
N GLY A 123 12.50 -5.41 3.54
CA GLY A 123 11.45 -6.06 4.31
C GLY A 123 10.70 -5.15 5.29
N ARG A 124 11.02 -3.86 5.38
CA ARG A 124 10.35 -2.88 6.24
C ARG A 124 9.42 -2.00 5.43
N CYS A 125 8.24 -1.73 5.97
CA CYS A 125 7.28 -0.81 5.34
C CYS A 125 7.80 0.63 5.46
N ALA A 126 8.12 1.25 4.32
CA ALA A 126 8.59 2.63 4.24
C ALA A 126 7.44 3.62 4.02
N ALA A 127 6.32 3.19 3.45
CA ALA A 127 5.13 4.02 3.30
C ALA A 127 3.87 3.19 3.10
N ASN A 128 2.74 3.75 3.51
CA ASN A 128 1.40 3.31 3.14
C ASN A 128 0.73 4.35 2.26
N ALA A 129 0.02 3.90 1.25
CA ALA A 129 -0.70 4.77 0.34
C ALA A 129 -2.14 4.30 0.13
N ARG A 130 -3.07 5.25 0.05
CA ARG A 130 -4.45 5.02 -0.35
C ARG A 130 -4.78 5.85 -1.56
N SER A 131 -5.50 5.27 -2.50
CA SER A 131 -5.91 5.98 -3.70
C SER A 131 -7.35 5.68 -4.05
N THR A 132 -8.07 6.74 -4.50
CA THR A 132 -9.34 6.62 -5.19
C THR A 132 -9.08 6.75 -6.68
N VAL A 133 -9.43 5.72 -7.43
CA VAL A 133 -9.28 5.66 -8.88
C VAL A 133 -10.67 5.61 -9.51
N VAL A 134 -10.92 6.42 -10.53
CA VAL A 134 -12.22 6.55 -11.17
C VAL A 134 -12.12 6.14 -12.63
N LEU A 135 -13.06 5.33 -13.11
CA LEU A 135 -13.24 5.10 -14.54
C LEU A 135 -13.85 6.34 -15.16
N MET A 136 -13.20 6.93 -16.14
CA MET A 136 -13.62 8.14 -16.83
C MET A 136 -13.83 7.86 -18.31
N ASP A 137 -14.96 8.28 -18.83
CA ASP A 137 -15.21 8.33 -20.27
C ASP A 137 -14.34 9.43 -20.91
N ARG A 138 -13.62 9.09 -21.98
CA ARG A 138 -12.65 9.99 -22.62
C ARG A 138 -13.30 11.15 -23.36
N ALA A 139 -14.48 10.92 -23.94
CA ALA A 139 -15.17 11.94 -24.74
C ALA A 139 -15.85 12.97 -23.84
N THR A 140 -16.58 12.51 -22.83
CA THR A 140 -17.36 13.39 -21.95
C THR A 140 -16.55 13.92 -20.78
N ARG A 141 -15.40 13.31 -20.45
CA ARG A 141 -14.56 13.64 -19.30
C ARG A 141 -15.27 13.44 -17.95
N ARG A 142 -16.32 12.61 -17.92
CA ARG A 142 -17.10 12.31 -16.73
C ARG A 142 -16.87 10.89 -16.23
N ALA A 143 -17.16 10.66 -14.95
CA ALA A 143 -17.14 9.32 -14.39
C ALA A 143 -18.13 8.41 -15.15
N ALA A 144 -17.66 7.22 -15.52
CA ALA A 144 -18.45 6.20 -16.20
C ALA A 144 -18.60 4.96 -15.30
N PRO A 145 -19.73 4.26 -15.34
CA PRO A 145 -19.90 3.03 -14.59
C PRO A 145 -18.90 1.97 -15.05
N LEU A 146 -18.37 1.22 -14.09
CA LEU A 146 -17.51 0.07 -14.36
C LEU A 146 -18.33 -1.04 -15.04
N PRO A 147 -17.89 -1.55 -16.19
CA PRO A 147 -18.51 -2.73 -16.80
C PRO A 147 -18.51 -3.94 -15.84
N PRO A 148 -19.49 -4.86 -15.97
CA PRO A 148 -19.57 -6.04 -15.12
C PRO A 148 -18.30 -6.88 -15.13
N GLU A 149 -17.69 -7.11 -16.29
CA GLU A 149 -16.45 -7.85 -16.46
C GLU A 149 -15.27 -7.15 -15.79
N THR A 150 -15.16 -5.82 -15.92
CA THR A 150 -14.14 -5.02 -15.23
C THR A 150 -14.32 -5.10 -13.71
N THR A 151 -15.58 -4.98 -13.25
CA THR A 151 -15.91 -5.08 -11.82
C THR A 151 -15.54 -6.43 -11.25
N LEU A 152 -15.85 -7.52 -11.97
CA LEU A 152 -15.52 -8.89 -11.56
C LEU A 152 -14.01 -9.08 -11.49
N ALA A 153 -13.29 -8.65 -12.50
CA ALA A 153 -11.82 -8.72 -12.56
C ALA A 153 -11.18 -7.95 -11.39
N LEU A 154 -11.60 -6.73 -11.12
CA LEU A 154 -11.09 -5.92 -10.02
C LEU A 154 -11.36 -6.56 -8.65
N ARG A 155 -12.53 -7.18 -8.47
CA ARG A 155 -12.85 -7.89 -7.22
C ARG A 155 -11.93 -9.09 -6.96
N GLY A 156 -11.35 -9.70 -8.01
CA GLY A 156 -10.35 -10.74 -7.87
C GLY A 156 -9.05 -10.28 -7.19
N PHE A 157 -8.81 -8.97 -7.15
CA PHE A 157 -7.67 -8.35 -6.46
C PHE A 157 -8.06 -7.72 -5.12
N CYS A 158 -9.30 -7.87 -4.69
CA CYS A 158 -9.67 -7.56 -3.31
C CYS A 158 -9.08 -8.64 -2.42
N ALA A 159 -8.38 -8.22 -1.35
CA ALA A 159 -7.91 -9.17 -0.37
C ALA A 159 -9.11 -9.95 0.17
N PRO A 160 -9.03 -11.29 0.33
CA PRO A 160 -10.06 -12.00 1.06
C PRO A 160 -10.16 -11.36 2.46
N PRO A 161 -11.33 -11.37 3.08
CA PRO A 161 -11.50 -10.88 4.45
C PRO A 161 -10.83 -11.86 5.42
N ASN A 162 -9.54 -12.07 5.30
CA ASN A 162 -8.74 -12.86 6.20
C ASN A 162 -8.33 -11.97 7.37
N GLY A 163 -8.90 -12.27 8.50
CA GLY A 163 -8.93 -11.65 9.77
C GLY A 163 -7.65 -11.15 10.44
N ASN A 164 -6.76 -10.46 9.73
CA ASN A 164 -5.65 -9.72 10.35
C ASN A 164 -5.35 -8.37 9.68
N GLY A 165 -6.05 -8.01 8.63
CA GLY A 165 -6.04 -6.63 8.16
C GLY A 165 -6.99 -5.82 9.02
N ALA A 166 -6.54 -5.26 10.15
CA ALA A 166 -7.34 -4.30 10.87
C ALA A 166 -7.81 -3.22 9.87
N PRO A 167 -9.12 -2.92 9.80
CA PRO A 167 -9.56 -1.71 9.17
C PRO A 167 -8.82 -0.60 9.91
N LEU A 168 -8.07 0.22 9.19
CA LEU A 168 -7.50 1.43 9.77
C LEU A 168 -8.69 2.29 10.22
N SER A 169 -9.07 2.14 11.49
CA SER A 169 -10.32 2.58 12.11
C SER A 169 -10.34 4.07 12.44
N HIS A 170 -9.64 4.91 11.68
CA HIS A 170 -9.64 6.36 11.88
C HIS A 170 -9.78 7.10 10.56
N TRP A 171 -10.80 6.76 9.78
CA TRP A 171 -11.17 7.61 8.66
C TRP A 171 -12.54 8.21 8.89
N PRO A 172 -12.71 9.55 8.89
CA PRO A 172 -14.02 10.17 8.94
C PRO A 172 -14.80 9.74 7.68
N ARG A 173 -15.96 9.13 7.86
CA ARG A 173 -16.93 8.95 6.79
C ARG A 173 -17.30 10.37 6.35
N GLN A 174 -17.11 10.68 5.10
CA GLN A 174 -17.73 11.86 4.51
C GLN A 174 -19.21 11.53 4.42
N GLU A 175 -20.01 12.20 5.25
CA GLU A 175 -21.45 12.28 5.08
C GLU A 175 -21.71 13.01 3.76
N GLU A 176 -22.58 12.39 2.93
CA GLU A 176 -23.07 12.99 1.68
C GLU A 176 -23.92 14.25 1.96
#